data_a5f61f73410a9efb12ad565970551989
#
_entry.id   a5f61f73410a9efb12ad565970551989
#
_cell.length_a   1.000
_cell.length_b   1.000
_cell.length_c   1.000
_cell.angle_alpha   90.00
_cell.angle_beta   90.00
_cell.angle_gamma   90.00
#
_symmetry.space_group_name_H-M   'P 1'
#
loop_
_entity.id
_entity.type
_entity.pdbx_description
1 polymer ?
#
loop_
_entity_poly.entity_id
_entity_poly.type
_entity_poly.pdbx_seq_one_letter_code
_entity_poly.pdbx_strand_id
1 'polypeptide(L)'
;SSLVIPNVFDFDNPPEQADEYASDVRSELGLDDDDFFILQPTRVVPRKGIEQAIKLVSLLKDKRCKLVISHEAGDEGYEYLGMLEQLANEEGVDMRIVAHRVGEVRQRDSEGKKIYTLWDLYHHADFVTYPSLYEGFGNALLEAIYFRKPVLINRYSIFVRDIEPKGFKLLTMDR
;
A
#
# COMPACT_ATOMS: atom_id res chain seq x y z
N SER A 1 -24.68 17.81 20.06
CA SER A 1 -24.12 17.73 18.69
C SER A 1 -22.72 17.11 18.79
N SER A 2 -22.50 16.04 18.07
CA SER A 2 -21.18 15.44 17.93
C SER A 2 -20.43 16.09 16.78
N LEU A 3 -19.18 16.46 16.98
CA LEU A 3 -18.29 16.94 15.93
C LEU A 3 -17.44 15.76 15.44
N VAL A 4 -17.47 15.51 14.13
CA VAL A 4 -16.55 14.55 13.50
C VAL A 4 -15.25 15.28 13.20
N ILE A 5 -14.15 14.83 13.82
CA ILE A 5 -12.80 15.32 13.53
C ILE A 5 -12.18 14.33 12.55
N PRO A 6 -11.93 14.72 11.29
CA PRO A 6 -11.28 13.84 10.33
C PRO A 6 -9.81 13.62 10.73
N ASN A 7 -9.24 12.50 10.27
CA ASN A 7 -7.79 12.33 10.32
C ASN A 7 -7.13 13.42 9.47
N VAL A 8 -5.99 13.89 9.95
CA VAL A 8 -5.18 14.92 9.27
C VAL A 8 -3.79 14.35 8.99
N PHE A 9 -3.20 14.82 7.92
CA PHE A 9 -1.79 14.63 7.64
C PHE A 9 -1.03 15.83 8.21
N ASP A 10 0.07 15.58 8.92
CA ASP A 10 0.91 16.65 9.48
C ASP A 10 1.76 17.27 8.35
N PHE A 11 1.27 18.36 7.78
CA PHE A 11 1.99 19.08 6.72
C PHE A 11 3.11 19.97 7.25
N ASP A 12 3.13 20.26 8.56
CA ASP A 12 4.16 21.07 9.19
C ASP A 12 5.42 20.25 9.45
N ASN A 13 5.24 18.93 9.67
CA ASN A 13 6.33 17.96 9.79
C ASN A 13 6.20 16.91 8.67
N PRO A 14 6.53 17.28 7.44
CA PRO A 14 6.37 16.35 6.32
C PRO A 14 7.31 15.15 6.46
N PRO A 15 6.92 14.00 5.90
CA PRO A 15 7.79 12.83 5.84
C PRO A 15 9.13 13.13 5.19
N GLU A 16 10.12 12.32 5.51
CA GLU A 16 11.44 12.39 4.87
C GLU A 16 11.31 12.35 3.34
N GLN A 17 12.07 13.21 2.69
CA GLN A 17 12.11 13.26 1.23
C GLN A 17 12.90 12.06 0.69
N ALA A 18 12.70 11.74 -0.59
CA ALA A 18 13.56 10.80 -1.28
C ALA A 18 15.01 11.32 -1.27
N ASP A 19 15.91 10.51 -0.74
CA ASP A 19 17.31 10.83 -0.55
C ASP A 19 18.21 9.63 -0.88
N GLU A 20 19.52 9.78 -0.60
CA GLU A 20 20.49 8.71 -0.83
C GLU A 20 20.17 7.45 -0.01
N TYR A 21 19.59 7.58 1.20
CA TYR A 21 19.25 6.42 2.01
C TYR A 21 18.19 5.54 1.32
N ALA A 22 17.19 6.17 0.73
CA ALA A 22 16.08 5.49 0.07
C ALA A 22 16.36 5.12 -1.40
N SER A 23 17.47 5.56 -1.98
CA SER A 23 17.77 5.41 -3.41
C SER A 23 17.79 3.94 -3.90
N ASP A 24 18.06 3.00 -3.01
CA ASP A 24 18.16 1.57 -3.30
C ASP A 24 16.90 0.76 -2.89
N VAL A 25 15.80 1.42 -2.48
CA VAL A 25 14.56 0.74 -2.07
C VAL A 25 14.13 -0.33 -3.06
N ARG A 26 14.09 0.00 -4.36
CA ARG A 26 13.62 -0.96 -5.38
C ARG A 26 14.50 -2.21 -5.41
N SER A 27 15.81 -2.06 -5.53
CA SER A 27 16.75 -3.19 -5.59
C SER A 27 16.77 -3.99 -4.29
N GLU A 28 16.68 -3.34 -3.13
CA GLU A 28 16.64 -4.01 -1.83
C GLU A 28 15.33 -4.78 -1.58
N LEU A 29 14.25 -4.40 -2.26
CA LEU A 29 13.00 -5.16 -2.30
C LEU A 29 12.98 -6.19 -3.45
N GLY A 30 14.08 -6.33 -4.18
CA GLY A 30 14.23 -7.27 -5.28
C GLY A 30 13.47 -6.86 -6.55
N LEU A 31 13.17 -5.57 -6.72
CA LEU A 31 12.55 -5.02 -7.92
C LEU A 31 13.62 -4.61 -8.93
N ASP A 32 13.38 -4.92 -10.19
CA ASP A 32 14.18 -4.45 -11.30
C ASP A 32 13.80 -3.01 -11.69
N ASP A 33 14.65 -2.32 -12.44
CA ASP A 33 14.43 -0.92 -12.81
C ASP A 33 13.18 -0.72 -13.68
N ASP A 34 12.80 -1.71 -14.50
CA ASP A 34 11.65 -1.72 -15.38
C ASP A 34 10.39 -2.36 -14.77
N ASP A 35 10.47 -2.87 -13.53
CA ASP A 35 9.32 -3.38 -12.81
C ASP A 35 8.34 -2.24 -12.49
N PHE A 36 7.05 -2.56 -12.47
CA PHE A 36 5.99 -1.65 -12.05
C PHE A 36 5.63 -1.92 -10.60
N PHE A 37 6.06 -1.03 -9.71
CA PHE A 37 5.91 -1.17 -8.27
C PHE A 37 4.51 -0.77 -7.82
N ILE A 38 3.66 -1.75 -7.53
CA ILE A 38 2.31 -1.56 -7.01
C ILE A 38 2.35 -1.75 -5.50
N LEU A 39 2.14 -0.68 -4.74
CA LEU A 39 2.19 -0.69 -3.29
C LEU A 39 0.80 -0.96 -2.69
N GLN A 40 0.72 -1.94 -1.80
CA GLN A 40 -0.41 -2.19 -0.89
C GLN A 40 0.00 -1.80 0.53
N PRO A 41 -0.24 -0.55 0.98
CA PRO A 41 0.32 -0.01 2.23
C PRO A 41 -0.57 -0.31 3.44
N THR A 42 -0.99 -1.57 3.60
CA THR A 42 -1.90 -1.96 4.67
C THR A 42 -1.52 -3.30 5.30
N ARG A 43 -1.98 -3.52 6.53
CA ARG A 43 -1.88 -4.84 7.18
C ARG A 43 -2.62 -5.91 6.38
N VAL A 44 -2.14 -7.14 6.48
CA VAL A 44 -2.76 -8.30 5.84
C VAL A 44 -3.91 -8.80 6.72
N VAL A 45 -5.09 -8.25 6.51
CA VAL A 45 -6.35 -8.65 7.19
C VAL A 45 -7.51 -8.61 6.21
N PRO A 46 -8.55 -9.46 6.35
CA PRO A 46 -9.62 -9.62 5.34
C PRO A 46 -10.31 -8.32 4.92
N ARG A 47 -10.55 -7.41 5.87
CA ARG A 47 -11.20 -6.12 5.57
C ARG A 47 -10.42 -5.21 4.62
N LYS A 48 -9.14 -5.49 4.38
CA LYS A 48 -8.30 -4.73 3.43
C LYS A 48 -8.49 -5.16 1.98
N GLY A 49 -9.16 -6.28 1.72
CA GLY A 49 -9.57 -6.70 0.38
C GLY A 49 -8.41 -6.94 -0.58
N ILE A 50 -7.25 -7.41 -0.08
CA ILE A 50 -6.00 -7.55 -0.86
C ILE A 50 -6.19 -8.50 -2.05
N GLU A 51 -7.12 -9.45 -1.97
CA GLU A 51 -7.51 -10.31 -3.07
C GLU A 51 -7.96 -9.51 -4.32
N GLN A 52 -8.48 -8.29 -4.15
CA GLN A 52 -8.83 -7.44 -5.28
C GLN A 52 -7.60 -6.81 -5.93
N ALA A 53 -6.57 -6.50 -5.14
CA ALA A 53 -5.28 -6.04 -5.67
C ALA A 53 -4.61 -7.15 -6.49
N ILE A 54 -4.65 -8.41 -6.02
CA ILE A 54 -4.14 -9.57 -6.77
C ILE A 54 -4.88 -9.72 -8.10
N LYS A 55 -6.23 -9.67 -8.07
CA LYS A 55 -7.04 -9.75 -9.30
C LYS A 55 -6.76 -8.61 -10.27
N LEU A 56 -6.58 -7.38 -9.78
CA LEU A 56 -6.19 -6.25 -10.61
C LEU A 56 -4.89 -6.55 -11.35
N VAL A 57 -3.85 -6.97 -10.61
CA VAL A 57 -2.53 -7.26 -11.20
C VAL A 57 -2.61 -8.40 -12.21
N SER A 58 -3.35 -9.47 -11.91
CA SER A 58 -3.60 -10.57 -12.84
C SER A 58 -4.23 -10.10 -14.15
N LEU A 59 -5.21 -9.18 -14.07
CA LEU A 59 -5.88 -8.63 -15.26
C LEU A 59 -4.98 -7.78 -16.14
N LEU A 60 -3.95 -7.14 -15.57
CA LEU A 60 -2.98 -6.36 -16.36
C LEU A 60 -2.13 -7.23 -17.29
N LYS A 61 -1.95 -8.52 -16.98
CA LYS A 61 -1.18 -9.49 -17.76
C LYS A 61 0.25 -9.04 -18.09
N ASP A 62 0.83 -8.20 -17.24
CA ASP A 62 2.19 -7.69 -17.37
C ASP A 62 3.04 -8.22 -16.20
N LYS A 63 4.03 -9.04 -16.53
CA LYS A 63 4.92 -9.66 -15.52
C LYS A 63 5.83 -8.67 -14.80
N ARG A 64 5.94 -7.44 -15.30
CA ARG A 64 6.64 -6.35 -14.62
C ARG A 64 5.86 -5.83 -13.43
N CYS A 65 4.55 -6.05 -13.37
CA CYS A 65 3.73 -5.65 -12.23
C CYS A 65 4.07 -6.48 -11.01
N LYS A 66 4.58 -5.83 -9.96
CA LYS A 66 4.92 -6.44 -8.67
C LYS A 66 4.02 -5.86 -7.58
N LEU A 67 3.23 -6.73 -6.95
CA LEU A 67 2.38 -6.33 -5.81
C LEU A 67 3.19 -6.42 -4.52
N VAL A 68 3.49 -5.29 -3.92
CA VAL A 68 4.32 -5.21 -2.72
C VAL A 68 3.47 -4.79 -1.53
N ILE A 69 3.40 -5.65 -0.52
CA ILE A 69 2.65 -5.43 0.72
C ILE A 69 3.62 -5.03 1.82
N SER A 70 3.42 -3.85 2.40
CA SER A 70 4.38 -3.24 3.34
C SER A 70 4.24 -3.69 4.79
N HIS A 71 3.13 -4.34 5.16
CA HIS A 71 2.84 -4.72 6.55
C HIS A 71 2.65 -6.22 6.70
N GLU A 72 2.88 -6.70 7.92
CA GLU A 72 2.71 -8.10 8.28
C GLU A 72 1.23 -8.51 8.38
N ALA A 73 1.03 -9.83 8.33
CA ALA A 73 -0.17 -10.47 8.84
C ALA A 73 -0.04 -10.53 10.37
N GLY A 74 -0.89 -9.82 11.11
CA GLY A 74 -1.02 -10.08 12.55
C GLY A 74 -1.69 -11.43 12.79
N ASP A 75 -1.82 -11.84 14.07
CA ASP A 75 -2.38 -13.14 14.46
C ASP A 75 -3.72 -13.49 13.79
N GLU A 76 -4.56 -12.48 13.55
CA GLU A 76 -5.83 -12.62 12.82
C GLU A 76 -5.67 -12.76 11.29
N GLY A 77 -4.47 -12.58 10.76
CA GLY A 77 -4.19 -12.49 9.33
C GLY A 77 -3.51 -13.71 8.72
N TYR A 78 -3.02 -14.67 9.50
CA TYR A 78 -2.23 -15.79 8.95
C TYR A 78 -3.03 -16.69 8.01
N GLU A 79 -4.27 -17.02 8.35
CA GLU A 79 -5.14 -17.82 7.47
C GLU A 79 -5.44 -17.06 6.17
N TYR A 80 -5.74 -15.76 6.30
CA TYR A 80 -5.97 -14.89 5.15
C TYR A 80 -4.72 -14.73 4.30
N LEU A 81 -3.53 -14.62 4.91
CA LEU A 81 -2.27 -14.59 4.17
C LEU A 81 -2.08 -15.85 3.33
N GLY A 82 -2.28 -17.04 3.91
CA GLY A 82 -2.18 -18.31 3.16
C GLY A 82 -3.14 -18.36 1.96
N MET A 83 -4.37 -17.84 2.12
CA MET A 83 -5.32 -17.70 1.02
C MET A 83 -4.82 -16.75 -0.07
N LEU A 84 -4.22 -15.62 0.32
CA LEU A 84 -3.67 -14.65 -0.65
C LEU A 84 -2.47 -15.22 -1.41
N GLU A 85 -1.57 -15.92 -0.73
CA GLU A 85 -0.41 -16.58 -1.36
C GLU A 85 -0.86 -17.64 -2.38
N GLN A 86 -1.85 -18.45 -2.02
CA GLN A 86 -2.45 -19.40 -2.95
C GLN A 86 -3.05 -18.68 -4.16
N LEU A 87 -3.89 -17.66 -3.93
CA LEU A 87 -4.52 -16.89 -5.00
C LEU A 87 -3.50 -16.23 -5.91
N ALA A 88 -2.46 -15.60 -5.34
CA ALA A 88 -1.40 -14.97 -6.12
C ALA A 88 -0.66 -15.98 -7.01
N ASN A 89 -0.40 -17.19 -6.49
CA ASN A 89 0.22 -18.27 -7.25
C ASN A 89 -0.69 -18.78 -8.38
N GLU A 90 -1.97 -19.01 -8.11
CA GLU A 90 -2.97 -19.44 -9.11
C GLU A 90 -3.14 -18.41 -10.23
N GLU A 91 -3.13 -17.13 -9.89
CA GLU A 91 -3.27 -16.00 -10.82
C GLU A 91 -1.94 -15.58 -11.49
N GLY A 92 -0.82 -16.18 -11.10
CA GLY A 92 0.51 -15.87 -11.63
C GLY A 92 1.00 -14.47 -11.30
N VAL A 93 0.62 -13.94 -10.14
CA VAL A 93 0.97 -12.61 -9.64
C VAL A 93 2.21 -12.68 -8.76
N ASP A 94 3.22 -11.86 -9.05
CA ASP A 94 4.38 -11.65 -8.17
C ASP A 94 3.93 -10.75 -7.00
N MET A 95 3.57 -11.41 -5.89
CA MET A 95 3.18 -10.76 -4.63
C MET A 95 4.30 -10.90 -3.61
N ARG A 96 4.74 -9.79 -3.03
CA ARG A 96 5.85 -9.72 -2.08
C ARG A 96 5.41 -9.06 -0.78
N ILE A 97 5.69 -9.71 0.35
CA ILE A 97 5.48 -9.13 1.68
C ILE A 97 6.84 -8.67 2.19
N VAL A 98 6.98 -7.36 2.33
CA VAL A 98 8.26 -6.72 2.67
C VAL A 98 8.27 -6.11 4.07
N ALA A 99 7.34 -6.52 4.92
CA ALA A 99 7.18 -5.99 6.27
C ALA A 99 8.48 -6.03 7.10
N HIS A 100 9.30 -7.07 6.91
CA HIS A 100 10.62 -7.22 7.55
C HIS A 100 11.64 -6.15 7.11
N ARG A 101 11.33 -5.36 6.09
CA ARG A 101 12.15 -4.25 5.57
C ARG A 101 11.55 -2.89 5.86
N VAL A 102 10.41 -2.85 6.57
CA VAL A 102 9.66 -1.61 6.85
C VAL A 102 9.54 -1.40 8.35
N GLY A 103 9.88 -0.22 8.82
CA GLY A 103 9.81 0.18 10.23
C GLY A 103 9.26 1.60 10.40
N GLU A 104 9.08 2.01 11.65
CA GLU A 104 8.64 3.37 11.97
C GLU A 104 9.73 4.41 11.69
N VAL A 105 10.99 4.00 11.79
CA VAL A 105 12.16 4.83 11.53
C VAL A 105 13.18 4.09 10.68
N ARG A 106 13.96 4.84 9.93
CA ARG A 106 15.08 4.30 9.16
C ARG A 106 16.16 3.78 10.10
N GLN A 107 16.58 2.57 9.89
CA GLN A 107 17.65 1.92 10.68
C GLN A 107 18.29 0.77 9.90
N ARG A 108 19.21 0.07 10.53
CA ARG A 108 19.71 -1.21 10.02
C ARG A 108 19.37 -2.33 11.01
N ASP A 109 19.06 -3.48 10.48
CA ASP A 109 18.85 -4.68 11.29
C ASP A 109 20.17 -5.28 11.81
N SER A 110 20.08 -6.38 12.52
CA SER A 110 21.25 -7.09 13.09
C SER A 110 22.21 -7.64 12.03
N GLU A 111 21.75 -7.79 10.77
CA GLU A 111 22.56 -8.24 9.65
C GLU A 111 23.11 -7.05 8.83
N GLY A 112 22.84 -5.82 9.26
CA GLY A 112 23.26 -4.60 8.58
C GLY A 112 22.39 -4.18 7.39
N LYS A 113 21.28 -4.88 7.14
CA LYS A 113 20.34 -4.54 6.07
C LYS A 113 19.52 -3.32 6.44
N LYS A 114 19.23 -2.47 5.47
CA LYS A 114 18.42 -1.27 5.68
C LYS A 114 16.96 -1.63 6.00
N ILE A 115 16.41 -0.91 6.96
CA ILE A 115 14.97 -0.85 7.26
C ILE A 115 14.49 0.52 6.79
N TYR A 116 13.52 0.54 5.92
CA TYR A 116 12.94 1.73 5.33
C TYR A 116 11.69 2.16 6.10
N THR A 117 11.28 3.40 5.95
CA THR A 117 9.94 3.82 6.39
C THR A 117 8.91 3.53 5.29
N LEU A 118 7.64 3.54 5.66
CA LEU A 118 6.56 3.43 4.67
C LEU A 118 6.63 4.59 3.64
N TRP A 119 7.11 5.76 4.07
CA TRP A 119 7.29 6.93 3.21
C TRP A 119 8.31 6.68 2.10
N ASP A 120 9.39 5.96 2.39
CA ASP A 120 10.37 5.56 1.40
C ASP A 120 9.74 4.69 0.31
N LEU A 121 8.86 3.76 0.70
CA LEU A 121 8.14 2.93 -0.27
C LEU A 121 7.19 3.77 -1.14
N TYR A 122 6.46 4.72 -0.54
CA TYR A 122 5.60 5.63 -1.29
C TYR A 122 6.37 6.44 -2.33
N HIS A 123 7.58 6.93 -2.02
CA HIS A 123 8.40 7.66 -2.99
C HIS A 123 8.67 6.83 -4.24
N HIS A 124 8.96 5.55 -4.08
CA HIS A 124 9.37 4.63 -5.16
C HIS A 124 8.22 3.85 -5.81
N ALA A 125 7.03 3.86 -5.21
CA ALA A 125 5.85 3.21 -5.79
C ALA A 125 5.39 3.94 -7.05
N ASP A 126 4.95 3.17 -8.05
CA ASP A 126 4.35 3.71 -9.28
C ASP A 126 2.82 3.81 -9.14
N PHE A 127 2.24 2.95 -8.32
CA PHE A 127 0.80 2.85 -8.12
C PHE A 127 0.48 2.37 -6.70
N VAL A 128 -0.67 2.77 -6.16
CA VAL A 128 -1.16 2.32 -4.84
C VAL A 128 -2.48 1.59 -5.00
N THR A 129 -2.60 0.45 -4.33
CA THR A 129 -3.88 -0.25 -4.18
C THR A 129 -4.43 -0.07 -2.77
N TYR A 130 -5.70 0.31 -2.68
CA TYR A 130 -6.39 0.50 -1.41
C TYR A 130 -7.83 -0.03 -1.48
N PRO A 131 -8.01 -1.35 -1.73
CA PRO A 131 -9.32 -1.95 -1.99
C PRO A 131 -10.08 -2.30 -0.71
N SER A 132 -9.83 -1.59 0.39
CA SER A 132 -10.45 -1.85 1.70
C SER A 132 -11.96 -1.85 1.62
N LEU A 133 -12.59 -2.85 2.24
CA LEU A 133 -14.06 -3.00 2.25
C LEU A 133 -14.72 -1.95 3.13
N TYR A 134 -14.09 -1.60 4.23
CA TYR A 134 -14.50 -0.54 5.14
C TYR A 134 -13.31 0.07 5.86
N GLU A 135 -13.42 1.37 6.12
CA GLU A 135 -12.43 2.17 6.84
C GLU A 135 -13.13 3.22 7.69
N GLY A 136 -12.46 3.68 8.75
CA GLY A 136 -12.90 4.83 9.52
C GLY A 136 -12.75 6.13 8.74
N PHE A 137 -11.55 6.37 8.19
CA PHE A 137 -11.27 7.49 7.27
C PHE A 137 -10.37 7.02 6.11
N GLY A 138 -9.26 6.34 6.41
CA GLY A 138 -8.33 5.78 5.43
C GLY A 138 -7.03 6.59 5.29
N ASN A 139 -6.11 6.43 6.25
CA ASN A 139 -4.81 7.13 6.22
C ASN A 139 -4.03 6.84 4.94
N ALA A 140 -4.02 5.58 4.47
CA ALA A 140 -3.32 5.22 3.25
C ALA A 140 -3.82 5.96 2.00
N LEU A 141 -5.09 6.40 1.97
CA LEU A 141 -5.57 7.29 0.92
C LEU A 141 -4.96 8.69 1.03
N LEU A 142 -4.91 9.26 2.25
CA LEU A 142 -4.29 10.57 2.47
C LEU A 142 -2.81 10.54 2.10
N GLU A 143 -2.12 9.49 2.46
CA GLU A 143 -0.72 9.25 2.12
C GLU A 143 -0.52 9.17 0.61
N ALA A 144 -1.32 8.35 -0.09
CA ALA A 144 -1.25 8.25 -1.55
C ALA A 144 -1.47 9.60 -2.24
N ILE A 145 -2.42 10.41 -1.76
CA ILE A 145 -2.67 11.77 -2.25
C ILE A 145 -1.47 12.68 -1.96
N TYR A 146 -0.93 12.64 -0.73
CA TYR A 146 0.24 13.42 -0.35
C TYR A 146 1.44 13.14 -1.26
N PHE A 147 1.74 11.86 -1.49
CA PHE A 147 2.83 11.42 -2.37
C PHE A 147 2.47 11.52 -3.86
N ARG A 148 1.28 12.04 -4.21
CA ARG A 148 0.78 12.19 -5.58
C ARG A 148 0.82 10.90 -6.38
N LYS A 149 0.52 9.76 -5.73
CA LYS A 149 0.50 8.46 -6.38
C LYS A 149 -0.89 8.17 -6.96
N PRO A 150 -0.96 7.63 -8.18
CA PRO A 150 -2.22 7.06 -8.67
C PRO A 150 -2.68 5.99 -7.70
N VAL A 151 -3.98 5.97 -7.37
CA VAL A 151 -4.52 5.02 -6.41
C VAL A 151 -5.82 4.40 -6.89
N LEU A 152 -5.96 3.09 -6.73
CA LEU A 152 -7.23 2.38 -6.82
C LEU A 152 -7.83 2.24 -5.42
N ILE A 153 -9.05 2.70 -5.25
CA ILE A 153 -9.78 2.66 -3.98
C ILE A 153 -11.14 1.99 -4.16
N ASN A 154 -11.54 1.18 -3.18
CA ASN A 154 -12.92 0.72 -3.08
C ASN A 154 -13.81 1.85 -2.54
N ARG A 155 -15.04 1.96 -3.06
CA ARG A 155 -16.02 2.97 -2.63
C ARG A 155 -16.70 2.55 -1.31
N TYR A 156 -15.93 2.49 -0.20
CA TYR A 156 -16.49 2.25 1.12
C TYR A 156 -17.33 3.46 1.60
N SER A 157 -18.23 3.23 2.55
CA SER A 157 -19.28 4.19 2.94
C SER A 157 -18.76 5.59 3.33
N ILE A 158 -17.66 5.67 4.08
CA ILE A 158 -17.04 6.95 4.48
C ILE A 158 -16.44 7.67 3.27
N PHE A 159 -15.79 6.92 2.36
CA PHE A 159 -15.25 7.50 1.13
C PHE A 159 -16.36 8.16 0.30
N VAL A 160 -17.44 7.44 0.05
CA VAL A 160 -18.59 7.95 -0.75
C VAL A 160 -19.23 9.18 -0.11
N ARG A 161 -19.36 9.18 1.22
CA ARG A 161 -20.02 10.26 1.94
C ARG A 161 -19.15 11.51 2.10
N ASP A 162 -17.89 11.34 2.46
CA ASP A 162 -17.06 12.43 2.99
C ASP A 162 -15.90 12.84 2.07
N ILE A 163 -15.43 11.96 1.18
CA ILE A 163 -14.23 12.16 0.36
C ILE A 163 -14.56 12.34 -1.11
N GLU A 164 -15.34 11.45 -1.69
CA GLU A 164 -15.71 11.49 -3.11
C GLU A 164 -16.34 12.83 -3.54
N PRO A 165 -17.23 13.47 -2.73
CA PRO A 165 -17.81 14.77 -3.08
C PRO A 165 -16.79 15.92 -3.17
N LYS A 166 -15.57 15.73 -2.67
CA LYS A 166 -14.49 16.72 -2.75
C LYS A 166 -13.81 16.76 -4.13
N GLY A 167 -14.17 15.84 -5.04
CA GLY A 167 -13.79 15.90 -6.45
C GLY A 167 -12.37 15.40 -6.75
N PHE A 168 -11.77 14.60 -5.89
CA PHE A 168 -10.51 13.95 -6.20
C PHE A 168 -10.67 13.00 -7.40
N LYS A 169 -9.73 13.08 -8.37
CA LYS A 169 -9.70 12.16 -9.51
C LYS A 169 -8.97 10.87 -9.11
N LEU A 170 -9.71 9.90 -8.65
CA LEU A 170 -9.21 8.60 -8.18
C LEU A 170 -9.77 7.49 -9.08
N LEU A 171 -9.03 6.39 -9.18
CA LEU A 171 -9.57 5.17 -9.74
C LEU A 171 -10.41 4.48 -8.66
N THR A 172 -11.68 4.24 -8.94
CA THR A 172 -12.60 3.67 -7.97
C THR A 172 -13.12 2.32 -8.42
N MET A 173 -13.39 1.45 -7.46
CA MET A 173 -14.10 0.20 -7.66
C MET A 173 -15.28 0.12 -6.68
N ASP A 174 -16.32 -0.57 -7.08
CA ASP A 174 -17.47 -0.94 -6.25
C ASP A 174 -17.41 -2.44 -5.97
N ARG A 175 -17.53 -2.81 -4.68
CA ARG A 175 -17.66 -4.19 -4.26
C ARG A 175 -18.86 -4.40 -3.35
#